data_9e71bfe2103fadc0856ba258119cf4a6
#
_entry.id   9e71bfe2103fadc0856ba258119cf4a6
#
_cell.length_a   1.000
_cell.length_b   1.000
_cell.length_c   1.000
_cell.angle_alpha   90.00
_cell.angle_beta   90.00
_cell.angle_gamma   90.00
#
_symmetry.space_group_name_H-M   'P 1'
#
loop_
_entity.id
_entity.type
_entity.pdbx_description
1 polymer ?
#
loop_
_entity_poly.entity_id
_entity_poly.type
_entity_poly.pdbx_seq_one_letter_code
_entity_poly.pdbx_strand_id
1 'polypeptide(L)'
;MTVLPADPAALQRTRLPNGVVLHWAEGGHGEPLVFVHGVLGDWATWAPQWPAFTPHFRCFSYSRRYNFPNPNDMPSPQHSALVEAEDLHQLLDAWGLPRVHMVASSYGAFTALALAVAQPQRVASVVAVEPAMLCYAEFSAAGRQALAAFRREVIEPANAAFRAGDDERGVRLMTGGIHTPGAAALQGPGLQRRLQSARAMRMLALSSDEFPLLPPAALAALPMPVLLLSGSETAPIHAAVFDNVCAAMPQARVARVAGAGHSVSRDQPEAFNVGAVDFLRGLAPLG
;
A
#
# COMPACT_ATOMS: atom_id res chain seq x y z
N MET A 1 -5.77 -16.93 -19.54
CA MET A 1 -5.70 -15.88 -18.49
C MET A 1 -4.97 -16.48 -17.30
N THR A 2 -3.88 -15.87 -16.87
CA THR A 2 -3.20 -16.27 -15.63
C THR A 2 -4.07 -15.81 -14.44
N VAL A 3 -4.27 -16.70 -13.47
CA VAL A 3 -5.00 -16.42 -12.24
C VAL A 3 -3.98 -16.28 -11.11
N LEU A 4 -4.14 -15.26 -10.28
CA LEU A 4 -3.30 -15.12 -9.08
C LEU A 4 -3.59 -16.29 -8.14
N PRO A 5 -2.58 -17.05 -7.67
CA PRO A 5 -2.80 -18.17 -6.77
C PRO A 5 -3.56 -17.74 -5.51
N ALA A 6 -4.61 -18.47 -5.16
CA ALA A 6 -5.36 -18.24 -3.92
C ALA A 6 -4.74 -19.00 -2.72
N ASP A 7 -4.09 -20.15 -3.00
CA ASP A 7 -3.44 -20.98 -1.99
C ASP A 7 -2.02 -20.48 -1.71
N PRO A 8 -1.69 -20.13 -0.45
CA PRO A 8 -0.33 -19.71 -0.09
C PRO A 8 0.73 -20.81 -0.35
N ALA A 9 0.35 -22.08 -0.40
CA ALA A 9 1.28 -23.16 -0.73
C ALA A 9 1.78 -23.12 -2.19
N ALA A 10 1.05 -22.44 -3.07
CA ALA A 10 1.44 -22.24 -4.47
C ALA A 10 2.36 -21.02 -4.68
N LEU A 11 2.66 -20.27 -3.63
CA LEU A 11 3.52 -19.09 -3.72
C LEU A 11 5.01 -19.49 -3.79
N GLN A 12 5.74 -18.69 -4.53
CA GLN A 12 7.20 -18.66 -4.42
C GLN A 12 7.60 -17.93 -3.14
N ARG A 13 8.82 -18.19 -2.68
CA ARG A 13 9.38 -17.52 -1.51
C ARG A 13 10.82 -17.08 -1.78
N THR A 14 11.17 -15.93 -1.25
CA THR A 14 12.53 -15.39 -1.32
C THR A 14 12.98 -15.02 0.09
N ARG A 15 14.19 -15.47 0.46
CA ARG A 15 14.89 -14.96 1.66
C ARG A 15 15.80 -13.83 1.22
N LEU A 16 15.56 -12.65 1.78
CA LEU A 16 16.35 -11.45 1.53
C LEU A 16 17.69 -11.49 2.30
N PRO A 17 18.70 -10.70 1.88
CA PRO A 17 19.98 -10.58 2.60
C PRO A 17 19.83 -10.18 4.07
N ASN A 18 18.82 -9.39 4.41
CA ASN A 18 18.51 -9.01 5.80
C ASN A 18 17.80 -10.12 6.60
N GLY A 19 17.63 -11.31 6.03
CA GLY A 19 17.03 -12.49 6.65
C GLY A 19 15.51 -12.58 6.53
N VAL A 20 14.84 -11.54 6.05
CA VAL A 20 13.38 -11.52 5.85
C VAL A 20 12.98 -12.52 4.75
N VAL A 21 11.89 -13.24 4.98
CA VAL A 21 11.29 -14.15 4.00
C VAL A 21 10.00 -13.54 3.47
N LEU A 22 9.91 -13.39 2.16
CA LEU A 22 8.72 -12.86 1.49
C LEU A 22 8.13 -13.91 0.54
N HIS A 23 6.82 -14.06 0.59
CA HIS A 23 6.05 -14.91 -0.32
C HIS A 23 5.45 -14.06 -1.43
N TRP A 24 5.44 -14.58 -2.65
CA TRP A 24 5.03 -13.84 -3.84
C TRP A 24 4.54 -14.76 -4.96
N ALA A 25 3.86 -14.16 -5.92
CA ALA A 25 3.42 -14.80 -7.16
C ALA A 25 3.73 -13.90 -8.34
N GLU A 26 3.95 -14.50 -9.51
CA GLU A 26 4.09 -13.78 -10.78
C GLU A 26 3.13 -14.33 -11.84
N GLY A 27 2.85 -13.50 -12.85
CA GLY A 27 2.09 -13.91 -14.03
C GLY A 27 2.05 -12.81 -15.08
N GLY A 28 1.64 -13.18 -16.28
CA GLY A 28 1.66 -12.28 -17.41
C GLY A 28 3.02 -12.22 -18.11
N HIS A 29 3.19 -11.23 -18.97
CA HIS A 29 4.39 -11.01 -19.77
C HIS A 29 4.56 -9.51 -20.07
N GLY A 30 5.72 -9.12 -20.57
CA GLY A 30 6.03 -7.72 -20.88
C GLY A 30 6.85 -7.04 -19.77
N GLU A 31 6.67 -5.74 -19.62
CA GLU A 31 7.42 -4.94 -18.64
C GLU A 31 7.05 -5.33 -17.21
N PRO A 32 8.04 -5.33 -16.29
CA PRO A 32 7.79 -5.74 -14.90
C PRO A 32 6.95 -4.71 -14.15
N LEU A 33 5.91 -5.20 -13.48
CA LEU A 33 5.02 -4.44 -12.64
C LEU A 33 4.85 -5.12 -11.28
N VAL A 34 5.05 -4.37 -10.21
CA VAL A 34 4.93 -4.86 -8.84
C VAL A 34 3.70 -4.25 -8.17
N PHE A 35 2.85 -5.12 -7.64
CA PHE A 35 1.72 -4.74 -6.79
C PHE A 35 2.14 -4.69 -5.32
N VAL A 36 1.86 -3.57 -4.64
CA VAL A 36 2.18 -3.35 -3.22
C VAL A 36 0.90 -3.08 -2.44
N HIS A 37 0.47 -4.03 -1.63
CA HIS A 37 -0.80 -3.97 -0.90
C HIS A 37 -0.74 -3.08 0.35
N GLY A 38 -1.91 -2.66 0.86
CA GLY A 38 -2.06 -1.91 2.12
C GLY A 38 -1.78 -2.76 3.37
N VAL A 39 -1.87 -2.14 4.56
CA VAL A 39 -1.38 -2.71 5.83
C VAL A 39 -1.98 -4.06 6.19
N LEU A 40 -3.29 -4.27 5.99
CA LEU A 40 -4.00 -5.52 6.30
C LEU A 40 -4.21 -6.43 5.07
N GLY A 41 -3.48 -6.17 3.99
CA GLY A 41 -3.51 -6.97 2.77
C GLY A 41 -2.53 -8.13 2.81
N ASP A 42 -2.47 -8.82 1.69
CA ASP A 42 -1.53 -9.86 1.34
C ASP A 42 -1.36 -9.89 -0.20
N TRP A 43 -0.59 -10.82 -0.73
CA TRP A 43 -0.41 -10.97 -2.17
C TRP A 43 -1.73 -11.04 -2.96
N ALA A 44 -2.76 -11.69 -2.41
CA ALA A 44 -4.03 -11.91 -3.10
C ALA A 44 -4.97 -10.68 -3.04
N THR A 45 -4.56 -9.58 -2.41
CA THR A 45 -5.30 -8.30 -2.43
C THR A 45 -5.60 -7.85 -3.87
N TRP A 46 -4.69 -8.13 -4.81
CA TRP A 46 -4.76 -7.68 -6.19
C TRP A 46 -5.40 -8.71 -7.15
N ALA A 47 -6.03 -9.77 -6.62
CA ALA A 47 -6.69 -10.77 -7.44
C ALA A 47 -7.76 -10.20 -8.41
N PRO A 48 -8.58 -9.19 -8.02
CA PRO A 48 -9.53 -8.57 -8.95
C PRO A 48 -8.86 -7.75 -10.06
N GLN A 49 -7.64 -7.25 -9.85
CA GLN A 49 -6.87 -6.48 -10.82
C GLN A 49 -6.06 -7.36 -11.76
N TRP A 50 -5.69 -8.54 -11.30
CA TRP A 50 -4.77 -9.45 -12.00
C TRP A 50 -5.15 -9.70 -13.47
N PRO A 51 -6.42 -10.02 -13.82
CA PRO A 51 -6.81 -10.27 -15.21
C PRO A 51 -6.70 -9.06 -16.13
N ALA A 52 -6.80 -7.83 -15.59
CA ALA A 52 -6.69 -6.62 -16.38
C ALA A 52 -5.22 -6.22 -16.66
N PHE A 53 -4.28 -6.57 -15.78
CA PHE A 53 -2.89 -6.16 -15.89
C PHE A 53 -2.00 -7.22 -16.58
N THR A 54 -2.21 -8.50 -16.33
CA THR A 54 -1.36 -9.58 -16.85
C THR A 54 -1.34 -9.73 -18.38
N PRO A 55 -2.33 -9.26 -19.15
CA PRO A 55 -2.20 -9.20 -20.62
C PRO A 55 -1.17 -8.18 -21.13
N HIS A 56 -0.76 -7.24 -20.29
CA HIS A 56 0.08 -6.09 -20.66
C HIS A 56 1.42 -6.05 -19.94
N PHE A 57 1.50 -6.64 -18.74
CA PHE A 57 2.65 -6.56 -17.86
C PHE A 57 3.04 -7.92 -17.30
N ARG A 58 4.32 -8.12 -17.05
CA ARG A 58 4.81 -9.18 -16.18
C ARG A 58 4.59 -8.75 -14.73
N CYS A 59 3.50 -9.21 -14.14
CA CYS A 59 3.01 -8.79 -12.84
C CYS A 59 3.59 -9.62 -11.70
N PHE A 60 4.00 -8.94 -10.64
CA PHE A 60 4.44 -9.54 -9.37
C PHE A 60 3.53 -9.04 -8.26
N SER A 61 3.08 -9.93 -7.39
CA SER A 61 2.37 -9.58 -6.17
C SER A 61 2.96 -10.33 -4.99
N TYR A 62 3.32 -9.62 -3.92
CA TYR A 62 3.99 -10.20 -2.77
C TYR A 62 3.28 -9.80 -1.47
N SER A 63 3.49 -10.57 -0.42
CA SER A 63 3.11 -10.20 0.94
C SER A 63 4.24 -9.42 1.60
N ARG A 64 3.92 -8.22 2.16
CA ARG A 64 4.90 -7.40 2.86
C ARG A 64 5.36 -8.08 4.15
N ARG A 65 6.45 -7.63 4.74
CA ARG A 65 7.26 -8.28 5.79
C ARG A 65 6.46 -9.07 6.84
N TYR A 66 5.46 -8.47 7.48
CA TYR A 66 4.70 -9.10 8.58
C TYR A 66 3.31 -9.56 8.18
N ASN A 67 2.98 -9.46 6.88
CA ASN A 67 1.70 -9.89 6.36
C ASN A 67 1.69 -11.39 6.06
N PHE A 68 0.51 -11.98 6.16
CA PHE A 68 0.30 -13.40 5.84
C PHE A 68 0.76 -13.72 4.40
N PRO A 69 1.42 -14.84 4.14
CA PRO A 69 1.79 -15.95 5.04
C PRO A 69 3.24 -15.86 5.57
N ASN A 70 3.86 -14.69 5.58
CA ASN A 70 5.27 -14.56 5.95
C ASN A 70 5.52 -14.91 7.44
N PRO A 71 6.56 -15.71 7.74
CA PRO A 71 6.82 -16.20 9.10
C PRO A 71 7.77 -15.30 9.90
N ASN A 72 8.06 -14.08 9.43
CA ASN A 72 9.12 -13.24 9.99
C ASN A 72 8.88 -12.88 11.46
N ASP A 73 9.90 -12.99 12.27
CA ASP A 73 9.90 -12.49 13.64
C ASP A 73 9.86 -10.95 13.68
N MET A 74 9.48 -10.42 14.84
CA MET A 74 9.40 -8.97 15.09
C MET A 74 10.57 -8.55 16.00
N PRO A 75 11.80 -8.43 15.46
CA PRO A 75 12.98 -8.24 16.31
C PRO A 75 13.12 -6.80 16.82
N SER A 76 12.39 -5.85 16.27
CA SER A 76 12.53 -4.43 16.59
C SER A 76 11.19 -3.70 16.59
N PRO A 77 10.98 -2.75 17.51
CA PRO A 77 9.83 -1.84 17.47
C PRO A 77 9.95 -0.78 16.35
N GLN A 78 11.08 -0.71 15.68
CA GLN A 78 11.29 0.21 14.55
C GLN A 78 10.82 -0.47 13.27
N HIS A 79 9.63 -0.09 12.83
CA HIS A 79 9.04 -0.58 11.59
C HIS A 79 8.31 0.56 10.88
N SER A 80 8.64 0.75 9.62
CA SER A 80 8.07 1.83 8.82
C SER A 80 8.06 1.50 7.33
N ALA A 81 7.44 2.36 6.54
CA ALA A 81 7.48 2.29 5.09
C ALA A 81 8.91 2.35 4.52
N LEU A 82 9.86 2.97 5.22
CA LEU A 82 11.27 3.01 4.81
C LEU A 82 11.92 1.63 4.94
N VAL A 83 11.64 0.92 6.03
CA VAL A 83 12.09 -0.46 6.24
C VAL A 83 11.53 -1.40 5.18
N GLU A 84 10.26 -1.25 4.85
CA GLU A 84 9.60 -2.07 3.82
C GLU A 84 10.04 -1.69 2.40
N ALA A 85 10.41 -0.43 2.15
CA ALA A 85 11.01 0.01 0.89
C ALA A 85 12.37 -0.64 0.66
N GLU A 86 13.17 -0.80 1.73
CA GLU A 86 14.44 -1.55 1.64
C GLU A 86 14.19 -3.03 1.37
N ASP A 87 13.20 -3.66 2.00
CA ASP A 87 12.80 -5.04 1.68
C ASP A 87 12.39 -5.18 0.21
N LEU A 88 11.59 -4.23 -0.29
CA LEU A 88 11.18 -4.24 -1.69
C LEU A 88 12.38 -4.06 -2.62
N HIS A 89 13.32 -3.18 -2.29
CA HIS A 89 14.56 -3.01 -3.06
C HIS A 89 15.33 -4.33 -3.16
N GLN A 90 15.58 -5.00 -2.04
CA GLN A 90 16.28 -6.30 -2.00
C GLN A 90 15.48 -7.40 -2.75
N LEU A 91 14.15 -7.34 -2.71
CA LEU A 91 13.30 -8.27 -3.43
C LEU A 91 13.41 -8.07 -4.95
N LEU A 92 13.47 -6.82 -5.42
CA LEU A 92 13.73 -6.52 -6.84
C LEU A 92 15.08 -7.05 -7.30
N ASP A 93 16.12 -6.96 -6.47
CA ASP A 93 17.44 -7.54 -6.76
C ASP A 93 17.37 -9.07 -6.88
N ALA A 94 16.68 -9.72 -5.93
CA ALA A 94 16.50 -11.16 -5.93
C ALA A 94 15.68 -11.67 -7.15
N TRP A 95 14.80 -10.83 -7.69
CA TRP A 95 14.05 -11.13 -8.92
C TRP A 95 14.82 -10.78 -10.20
N GLY A 96 15.98 -10.13 -10.09
CA GLY A 96 16.75 -9.65 -11.24
C GLY A 96 16.06 -8.53 -12.02
N LEU A 97 15.26 -7.72 -11.33
CA LEU A 97 14.49 -6.63 -11.93
C LEU A 97 15.19 -5.30 -11.70
N PRO A 98 15.86 -4.71 -12.71
CA PRO A 98 16.61 -3.46 -12.54
C PRO A 98 15.69 -2.26 -12.35
N ARG A 99 14.50 -2.27 -12.96
CA ARG A 99 13.53 -1.17 -12.93
C ARG A 99 12.12 -1.70 -13.13
N VAL A 100 11.14 -1.18 -12.37
CA VAL A 100 9.77 -1.69 -12.38
C VAL A 100 8.73 -0.57 -12.36
N HIS A 101 7.54 -0.83 -12.90
CA HIS A 101 6.33 -0.10 -12.58
C HIS A 101 5.78 -0.56 -11.22
N MET A 102 5.16 0.33 -10.47
CA MET A 102 4.51 -0.02 -9.21
C MET A 102 3.04 0.40 -9.19
N VAL A 103 2.17 -0.50 -8.73
CA VAL A 103 0.77 -0.23 -8.42
C VAL A 103 0.56 -0.51 -6.94
N ALA A 104 0.27 0.51 -6.18
CA ALA A 104 0.36 0.46 -4.73
C ALA A 104 -0.83 1.15 -4.05
N SER A 105 -1.26 0.65 -2.89
CA SER A 105 -2.40 1.17 -2.15
C SER A 105 -2.06 1.43 -0.68
N SER A 106 -2.55 2.56 -0.13
CA SER A 106 -2.47 2.89 1.28
C SER A 106 -1.03 2.85 1.80
N TYR A 107 -0.73 2.05 2.82
CA TYR A 107 0.62 1.89 3.34
C TYR A 107 1.60 1.32 2.31
N GLY A 108 1.12 0.46 1.40
CA GLY A 108 1.91 0.01 0.25
C GLY A 108 2.26 1.14 -0.72
N ALA A 109 1.37 2.12 -0.91
CA ALA A 109 1.66 3.31 -1.71
C ALA A 109 2.69 4.21 -1.02
N PHE A 110 2.66 4.31 0.31
CA PHE A 110 3.72 4.98 1.07
C PHE A 110 5.07 4.25 0.89
N THR A 111 5.09 2.91 1.00
CA THR A 111 6.29 2.07 0.74
C THR A 111 6.83 2.29 -0.68
N ALA A 112 5.97 2.31 -1.69
CA ALA A 112 6.36 2.54 -3.08
C ALA A 112 6.96 3.94 -3.31
N LEU A 113 6.36 4.98 -2.72
CA LEU A 113 6.91 6.34 -2.78
C LEU A 113 8.22 6.46 -2.01
N ALA A 114 8.36 5.77 -0.87
CA ALA A 114 9.60 5.70 -0.11
C ALA A 114 10.73 5.07 -0.94
N LEU A 115 10.46 3.97 -1.64
CA LEU A 115 11.42 3.38 -2.58
C LEU A 115 11.75 4.34 -3.73
N ALA A 116 10.74 5.01 -4.31
CA ALA A 116 10.95 5.96 -5.39
C ALA A 116 11.85 7.14 -4.99
N VAL A 117 11.73 7.62 -3.74
CA VAL A 117 12.60 8.66 -3.19
C VAL A 117 14.02 8.13 -2.94
N ALA A 118 14.14 6.93 -2.34
CA ALA A 118 15.44 6.38 -1.97
C ALA A 118 16.24 5.86 -3.16
N GLN A 119 15.54 5.28 -4.17
CA GLN A 119 16.13 4.57 -5.31
C GLN A 119 15.37 4.91 -6.61
N PRO A 120 15.36 6.18 -7.06
CA PRO A 120 14.55 6.61 -8.20
C PRO A 120 14.85 5.86 -9.51
N GLN A 121 16.09 5.38 -9.68
CA GLN A 121 16.49 4.58 -10.85
C GLN A 121 15.81 3.19 -10.90
N ARG A 122 15.33 2.67 -9.77
CA ARG A 122 14.64 1.37 -9.68
C ARG A 122 13.17 1.45 -10.06
N VAL A 123 12.62 2.67 -10.19
CA VAL A 123 11.19 2.90 -10.37
C VAL A 123 10.94 3.56 -11.73
N ALA A 124 10.12 2.89 -12.54
CA ALA A 124 9.72 3.37 -13.86
C ALA A 124 8.51 4.32 -13.78
N SER A 125 7.53 3.96 -12.97
CA SER A 125 6.36 4.78 -12.64
C SER A 125 5.68 4.28 -11.37
N VAL A 126 4.82 5.10 -10.78
CA VAL A 126 4.02 4.73 -9.61
C VAL A 126 2.56 5.09 -9.85
N VAL A 127 1.66 4.11 -9.64
CA VAL A 127 0.24 4.34 -9.38
C VAL A 127 0.04 4.23 -7.87
N ALA A 128 -0.17 5.34 -7.20
CA ALA A 128 -0.30 5.42 -5.74
C ALA A 128 -1.74 5.76 -5.34
N VAL A 129 -2.42 4.78 -4.72
CA VAL A 129 -3.79 4.94 -4.23
C VAL A 129 -3.76 5.35 -2.76
N GLU A 130 -4.18 6.56 -2.48
CA GLU A 130 -4.30 7.11 -1.11
C GLU A 130 -3.13 6.73 -0.20
N PRO A 131 -1.91 7.20 -0.50
CA PRO A 131 -0.74 6.84 0.29
C PRO A 131 -0.92 7.25 1.75
N ALA A 132 -0.74 6.30 2.67
CA ALA A 132 -0.97 6.48 4.10
C ALA A 132 0.15 7.28 4.78
N MET A 133 0.42 8.46 4.27
CA MET A 133 1.47 9.37 4.75
C MET A 133 0.91 10.33 5.81
N LEU A 134 0.52 9.81 6.99
CA LEU A 134 -0.25 10.57 7.99
C LEU A 134 0.43 11.86 8.45
N CYS A 135 1.76 11.96 8.41
CA CYS A 135 2.48 13.20 8.70
C CYS A 135 2.06 14.35 7.77
N TYR A 136 1.59 14.05 6.56
CA TYR A 136 1.12 15.07 5.62
C TYR A 136 -0.17 15.75 6.08
N ALA A 137 -0.94 15.16 6.98
CA ALA A 137 -2.10 15.82 7.58
C ALA A 137 -1.72 17.12 8.33
N GLU A 138 -0.51 17.21 8.85
CA GLU A 138 -0.02 18.40 9.57
C GLU A 138 0.16 19.65 8.67
N PHE A 139 0.21 19.49 7.35
CA PHE A 139 0.45 20.59 6.41
C PHE A 139 -0.79 21.47 6.13
N SER A 140 -1.97 21.10 6.63
CA SER A 140 -3.17 21.93 6.52
C SER A 140 -3.97 21.97 7.83
N ALA A 141 -4.78 23.03 8.01
CA ALA A 141 -5.64 23.13 9.20
C ALA A 141 -6.69 22.02 9.25
N ALA A 142 -7.31 21.72 8.10
CA ALA A 142 -8.28 20.63 7.97
C ALA A 142 -7.62 19.26 8.26
N GLY A 143 -6.39 19.06 7.78
CA GLY A 143 -5.62 17.84 8.04
C GLY A 143 -5.30 17.65 9.51
N ARG A 144 -4.82 18.68 10.20
CA ARG A 144 -4.56 18.64 11.66
C ARG A 144 -5.82 18.28 12.45
N GLN A 145 -6.96 18.87 12.08
CA GLN A 145 -8.23 18.56 12.73
C GLN A 145 -8.64 17.10 12.48
N ALA A 146 -8.55 16.64 11.25
CA ALA A 146 -8.88 15.25 10.88
C ALA A 146 -7.94 14.25 11.57
N LEU A 147 -6.64 14.56 11.66
CA LEU A 147 -5.65 13.73 12.34
C LEU A 147 -5.92 13.65 13.85
N ALA A 148 -6.24 14.77 14.48
CA ALA A 148 -6.58 14.78 15.91
C ALA A 148 -7.83 13.93 16.22
N ALA A 149 -8.86 14.00 15.37
CA ALA A 149 -10.05 13.15 15.48
C ALA A 149 -9.69 11.67 15.26
N PHE A 150 -8.95 11.35 14.20
CA PHE A 150 -8.54 9.99 13.87
C PHE A 150 -7.65 9.37 14.95
N ARG A 151 -6.72 10.14 15.53
CA ARG A 151 -5.91 9.67 16.68
C ARG A 151 -6.78 9.31 17.86
N ARG A 152 -7.68 10.20 18.29
CA ARG A 152 -8.54 10.00 19.45
C ARG A 152 -9.52 8.85 19.27
N GLU A 153 -10.12 8.74 18.09
CA GLU A 153 -11.24 7.83 17.84
C GLU A 153 -10.82 6.46 17.34
N VAL A 154 -9.65 6.38 16.70
CA VAL A 154 -9.19 5.16 16.03
C VAL A 154 -7.83 4.69 16.52
N ILE A 155 -6.77 5.52 16.38
CA ILE A 155 -5.40 5.06 16.63
C ILE A 155 -5.21 4.72 18.12
N GLU A 156 -5.55 5.62 19.04
CA GLU A 156 -5.34 5.40 20.47
C GLU A 156 -6.12 4.20 21.02
N PRO A 157 -7.42 4.03 20.70
CA PRO A 157 -8.16 2.83 21.10
C PRO A 157 -7.61 1.53 20.47
N ALA A 158 -7.20 1.57 19.19
CA ALA A 158 -6.61 0.41 18.52
C ALA A 158 -5.26 0.04 19.14
N ASN A 159 -4.40 1.03 19.41
CA ASN A 159 -3.10 0.80 20.05
C ASN A 159 -3.28 0.23 21.48
N ALA A 160 -4.28 0.68 22.22
CA ALA A 160 -4.62 0.11 23.52
C ALA A 160 -5.06 -1.38 23.41
N ALA A 161 -5.86 -1.71 22.41
CA ALA A 161 -6.26 -3.09 22.14
C ALA A 161 -5.05 -3.96 21.77
N PHE A 162 -4.17 -3.51 20.87
CA PHE A 162 -2.96 -4.25 20.50
C PHE A 162 -1.99 -4.45 21.66
N ARG A 163 -1.83 -3.45 22.55
CA ARG A 163 -1.01 -3.60 23.76
C ARG A 163 -1.60 -4.62 24.74
N ALA A 164 -2.92 -4.73 24.77
CA ALA A 164 -3.62 -5.72 25.59
C ALA A 164 -3.63 -7.13 24.96
N GLY A 165 -3.09 -7.31 23.75
CA GLY A 165 -3.11 -8.57 23.00
C GLY A 165 -4.45 -8.87 22.30
N ASP A 166 -5.37 -7.91 22.27
CA ASP A 166 -6.66 -8.03 21.59
C ASP A 166 -6.54 -7.58 20.13
N ASP A 167 -5.90 -8.42 19.34
CA ASP A 167 -5.64 -8.16 17.92
C ASP A 167 -6.94 -8.00 17.12
N GLU A 168 -7.99 -8.75 17.44
CA GLU A 168 -9.28 -8.65 16.74
C GLU A 168 -9.90 -7.28 16.94
N ARG A 169 -9.97 -6.80 18.18
CA ARG A 169 -10.49 -5.47 18.49
C ARG A 169 -9.63 -4.39 17.82
N GLY A 170 -8.29 -4.50 17.87
CA GLY A 170 -7.39 -3.57 17.22
C GLY A 170 -7.63 -3.48 15.71
N VAL A 171 -7.75 -4.61 15.03
CA VAL A 171 -8.04 -4.70 13.59
C VAL A 171 -9.42 -4.12 13.26
N ARG A 172 -10.44 -4.38 14.08
CA ARG A 172 -11.80 -3.83 13.87
C ARG A 172 -11.82 -2.31 14.00
N LEU A 173 -11.16 -1.76 15.02
CA LEU A 173 -11.06 -0.32 15.24
C LEU A 173 -10.34 0.38 14.09
N MET A 174 -9.14 -0.12 13.71
CA MET A 174 -8.38 0.44 12.59
C MET A 174 -9.16 0.35 11.28
N THR A 175 -9.77 -0.78 11.00
CA THR A 175 -10.53 -0.96 9.77
C THR A 175 -11.77 -0.07 9.71
N GLY A 176 -12.50 0.05 10.81
CA GLY A 176 -13.68 0.92 10.90
C GLY A 176 -13.34 2.39 10.74
N GLY A 177 -12.15 2.82 11.21
CA GLY A 177 -11.69 4.19 11.07
C GLY A 177 -11.06 4.52 9.71
N ILE A 178 -10.45 3.53 9.05
CA ILE A 178 -9.86 3.69 7.72
C ILE A 178 -10.94 3.75 6.64
N HIS A 179 -11.97 2.93 6.77
CA HIS A 179 -13.08 2.91 5.83
C HIS A 179 -14.20 3.85 6.29
N THR A 180 -14.95 4.39 5.36
CA THR A 180 -16.09 5.27 5.64
C THR A 180 -17.04 4.60 6.64
N PRO A 181 -17.58 5.34 7.63
CA PRO A 181 -18.56 4.81 8.57
C PRO A 181 -19.75 4.18 7.81
N GLY A 182 -20.04 2.91 8.04
CA GLY A 182 -21.04 2.14 7.30
C GLY A 182 -20.47 1.10 6.34
N ALA A 183 -19.17 1.06 6.09
CA ALA A 183 -18.54 -0.17 5.62
C ALA A 183 -18.87 -1.22 6.67
N ALA A 184 -19.93 -2.00 6.39
CA ALA A 184 -20.55 -2.96 7.29
C ALA A 184 -19.45 -3.68 8.05
N ALA A 185 -19.55 -3.64 9.35
CA ALA A 185 -18.56 -4.17 10.26
C ALA A 185 -17.95 -5.40 9.62
N LEU A 186 -16.64 -5.41 9.44
CA LEU A 186 -15.95 -6.55 8.89
C LEU A 186 -16.42 -7.79 9.63
N GLN A 187 -17.14 -8.61 8.94
CA GLN A 187 -17.69 -9.84 9.44
C GLN A 187 -17.34 -10.97 8.47
N GLY A 188 -17.37 -12.19 8.97
CA GLY A 188 -17.17 -13.38 8.16
C GLY A 188 -15.77 -13.43 7.49
N PRO A 189 -15.68 -13.96 6.24
CA PRO A 189 -14.41 -14.22 5.58
C PRO A 189 -13.52 -12.97 5.40
N GLY A 190 -14.12 -11.79 5.23
CA GLY A 190 -13.38 -10.53 5.07
C GLY A 190 -12.60 -10.13 6.32
N LEU A 191 -13.20 -10.31 7.51
CA LEU A 191 -12.51 -10.10 8.78
C LEU A 191 -11.42 -11.14 9.00
N GLN A 192 -11.74 -12.42 8.78
CA GLN A 192 -10.79 -13.52 8.98
C GLN A 192 -9.52 -13.31 8.15
N ARG A 193 -9.67 -12.88 6.89
CA ARG A 193 -8.52 -12.57 6.04
C ARG A 193 -7.67 -11.43 6.60
N ARG A 194 -8.28 -10.37 7.13
CA ARG A 194 -7.54 -9.26 7.75
C ARG A 194 -6.84 -9.67 9.04
N LEU A 195 -7.47 -10.53 9.83
CA LEU A 195 -6.87 -11.06 11.05
C LEU A 195 -5.62 -11.89 10.79
N GLN A 196 -5.49 -12.53 9.63
CA GLN A 196 -4.25 -13.20 9.23
C GLN A 196 -3.06 -12.22 9.16
N SER A 197 -3.31 -10.94 8.85
CA SER A 197 -2.31 -9.87 8.82
C SER A 197 -2.38 -8.92 10.04
N ALA A 198 -3.09 -9.29 11.12
CA ALA A 198 -3.20 -8.47 12.35
C ALA A 198 -1.83 -8.12 12.93
N ARG A 199 -0.88 -9.05 12.83
CA ARG A 199 0.51 -8.87 13.24
C ARG A 199 1.18 -7.67 12.54
N ALA A 200 0.94 -7.48 11.24
CA ALA A 200 1.48 -6.33 10.50
C ALA A 200 0.89 -5.01 11.02
N MET A 201 -0.41 -4.97 11.30
CA MET A 201 -1.05 -3.79 11.87
C MET A 201 -0.54 -3.50 13.28
N ARG A 202 -0.39 -4.53 14.13
CA ARG A 202 0.16 -4.38 15.48
C ARG A 202 1.57 -3.84 15.45
N MET A 203 2.42 -4.32 14.52
CA MET A 203 3.78 -3.82 14.36
C MET A 203 3.82 -2.34 14.04
N LEU A 204 2.99 -1.89 13.10
CA LEU A 204 2.88 -0.46 12.78
C LEU A 204 2.33 0.33 13.95
N ALA A 205 1.21 -0.09 14.51
CA ALA A 205 0.53 0.59 15.61
C ALA A 205 1.39 0.77 16.87
N LEU A 206 2.37 -0.12 17.09
CA LEU A 206 3.29 -0.08 18.22
C LEU A 206 4.71 0.36 17.83
N SER A 207 4.93 0.72 16.57
CA SER A 207 6.22 1.23 16.09
C SER A 207 6.52 2.61 16.67
N SER A 208 7.78 2.89 16.90
CA SER A 208 8.27 4.21 17.30
C SER A 208 8.36 5.20 16.13
N ASP A 209 8.29 4.73 14.89
CA ASP A 209 8.43 5.53 13.66
C ASP A 209 7.53 4.95 12.55
N GLU A 210 6.24 4.83 12.82
CA GLU A 210 5.28 4.21 11.90
C GLU A 210 5.04 5.03 10.62
N PHE A 211 5.11 6.35 10.71
CA PHE A 211 4.85 7.28 9.62
C PHE A 211 5.97 8.32 9.46
N PRO A 212 7.18 7.91 9.03
CA PRO A 212 8.28 8.84 8.79
C PRO A 212 7.91 9.84 7.68
N LEU A 213 8.40 11.06 7.80
CA LEU A 213 8.16 12.08 6.79
C LEU A 213 9.05 11.83 5.56
N LEU A 214 8.45 11.62 4.40
CA LEU A 214 9.14 11.83 3.12
C LEU A 214 9.11 13.34 2.84
N PRO A 215 10.28 14.00 2.70
CA PRO A 215 10.32 15.44 2.51
C PRO A 215 9.55 15.87 1.25
N PRO A 216 8.69 16.93 1.30
CA PRO A 216 7.98 17.41 0.13
C PRO A 216 8.88 17.72 -1.06
N ALA A 217 10.06 18.27 -0.82
CA ALA A 217 11.05 18.54 -1.86
C ALA A 217 11.54 17.26 -2.56
N ALA A 218 11.67 16.14 -1.82
CA ALA A 218 12.05 14.86 -2.41
C ALA A 218 10.93 14.27 -3.29
N LEU A 219 9.66 14.42 -2.87
CA LEU A 219 8.52 14.01 -3.67
C LEU A 219 8.36 14.87 -4.93
N ALA A 220 8.55 16.19 -4.83
CA ALA A 220 8.51 17.10 -5.97
C ALA A 220 9.63 16.81 -7.00
N ALA A 221 10.75 16.28 -6.55
CA ALA A 221 11.92 15.96 -7.38
C ALA A 221 11.86 14.57 -8.02
N LEU A 222 10.80 13.77 -7.81
CA LEU A 222 10.70 12.44 -8.41
C LEU A 222 10.69 12.52 -9.94
N PRO A 223 11.63 11.84 -10.62
CA PRO A 223 11.80 11.98 -12.08
C PRO A 223 10.84 11.11 -12.89
N MET A 224 10.22 10.10 -12.25
CA MET A 224 9.32 9.18 -12.94
C MET A 224 7.88 9.68 -12.93
N PRO A 225 7.05 9.27 -13.92
CA PRO A 225 5.63 9.53 -13.91
C PRO A 225 4.94 8.92 -12.69
N VAL A 226 4.06 9.72 -12.05
CA VAL A 226 3.24 9.29 -10.91
C VAL A 226 1.77 9.59 -11.20
N LEU A 227 0.90 8.61 -10.94
CA LEU A 227 -0.55 8.77 -10.87
C LEU A 227 -0.99 8.64 -9.42
N LEU A 228 -1.55 9.71 -8.87
CA LEU A 228 -2.19 9.72 -7.55
C LEU A 228 -3.68 9.47 -7.72
N LEU A 229 -4.22 8.46 -7.05
CA LEU A 229 -5.64 8.09 -7.08
C LEU A 229 -6.25 8.19 -5.70
N SER A 230 -7.48 8.73 -5.62
CA SER A 230 -8.29 8.75 -4.40
C SER A 230 -9.74 8.40 -4.73
N GLY A 231 -10.47 7.92 -3.73
CA GLY A 231 -11.93 7.79 -3.81
C GLY A 231 -12.63 9.11 -3.52
N SER A 232 -13.79 9.34 -4.15
CA SER A 232 -14.61 10.54 -3.88
C SER A 232 -15.30 10.51 -2.52
N GLU A 233 -15.41 9.32 -1.91
CA GLU A 233 -16.10 9.06 -0.62
C GLU A 233 -15.14 8.62 0.48
N THR A 234 -13.87 8.97 0.36
CA THR A 234 -12.85 8.62 1.35
C THR A 234 -13.04 9.41 2.66
N ALA A 235 -12.57 8.82 3.78
CA ALA A 235 -12.67 9.47 5.08
C ALA A 235 -11.86 10.79 5.15
N PRO A 236 -12.27 11.77 5.98
CA PRO A 236 -11.65 13.09 6.05
C PRO A 236 -10.13 13.08 6.24
N ILE A 237 -9.61 12.13 7.03
CA ILE A 237 -8.16 12.00 7.24
C ILE A 237 -7.43 11.63 5.95
N HIS A 238 -7.96 10.67 5.20
CA HIS A 238 -7.32 10.24 3.95
C HIS A 238 -7.46 11.30 2.85
N ALA A 239 -8.61 12.00 2.79
CA ALA A 239 -8.79 13.12 1.88
C ALA A 239 -7.76 14.23 2.14
N ALA A 240 -7.59 14.64 3.40
CA ALA A 240 -6.64 15.67 3.78
C ALA A 240 -5.17 15.28 3.52
N VAL A 241 -4.80 14.04 3.84
CA VAL A 241 -3.47 13.51 3.50
C VAL A 241 -3.25 13.51 2.01
N PHE A 242 -4.21 13.01 1.24
CA PHE A 242 -4.13 12.95 -0.21
C PHE A 242 -3.97 14.34 -0.85
N ASP A 243 -4.76 15.33 -0.41
CA ASP A 243 -4.67 16.71 -0.91
C ASP A 243 -3.29 17.33 -0.64
N ASN A 244 -2.74 17.11 0.56
CA ASN A 244 -1.43 17.63 0.91
C ASN A 244 -0.29 16.88 0.19
N VAL A 245 -0.44 15.57 -0.10
CA VAL A 245 0.49 14.83 -0.96
C VAL A 245 0.42 15.33 -2.40
N CYS A 246 -0.77 15.60 -2.93
CA CYS A 246 -0.93 16.20 -4.26
C CYS A 246 -0.24 17.58 -4.34
N ALA A 247 -0.38 18.39 -3.30
CA ALA A 247 0.30 19.69 -3.23
C ALA A 247 1.84 19.57 -3.20
N ALA A 248 2.36 18.48 -2.60
CA ALA A 248 3.80 18.20 -2.56
C ALA A 248 4.32 17.57 -3.88
N MET A 249 3.44 17.14 -4.78
CA MET A 249 3.77 16.46 -6.03
C MET A 249 3.06 17.12 -7.23
N PRO A 250 3.34 18.40 -7.53
CA PRO A 250 2.63 19.14 -8.58
C PRO A 250 2.82 18.54 -9.98
N GLN A 251 3.86 17.71 -10.19
CA GLN A 251 4.13 17.01 -11.44
C GLN A 251 3.29 15.74 -11.60
N ALA A 252 2.65 15.22 -10.53
CA ALA A 252 1.87 14.00 -10.60
C ALA A 252 0.53 14.21 -11.33
N ARG A 253 0.09 13.19 -12.06
CA ARG A 253 -1.31 13.13 -12.50
C ARG A 253 -2.19 12.76 -11.31
N VAL A 254 -3.34 13.43 -11.19
CA VAL A 254 -4.26 13.21 -10.08
C VAL A 254 -5.62 12.82 -10.65
N ALA A 255 -6.25 11.79 -10.09
CA ALA A 255 -7.62 11.43 -10.40
C ALA A 255 -8.38 10.98 -9.13
N ARG A 256 -9.70 11.26 -9.14
CA ARG A 256 -10.62 10.80 -8.10
C ARG A 256 -11.66 9.88 -8.73
N VAL A 257 -11.82 8.71 -8.10
CA VAL A 257 -12.77 7.69 -8.58
C VAL A 257 -14.09 7.86 -7.86
N ALA A 258 -15.13 8.15 -8.63
CA ALA A 258 -16.47 8.37 -8.10
C ALA A 258 -17.02 7.11 -7.39
N GLY A 259 -17.69 7.29 -6.25
CA GLY A 259 -18.31 6.22 -5.48
C GLY A 259 -17.32 5.26 -4.80
N ALA A 260 -16.02 5.59 -4.78
CA ALA A 260 -15.02 4.82 -4.06
C ALA A 260 -14.67 5.50 -2.73
N GLY A 261 -14.45 4.69 -1.70
CA GLY A 261 -13.80 5.10 -0.45
C GLY A 261 -12.29 4.87 -0.51
N HIS A 262 -11.66 4.64 0.64
CA HIS A 262 -10.21 4.40 0.75
C HIS A 262 -9.71 3.20 -0.07
N SER A 263 -10.52 2.18 -0.25
CA SER A 263 -10.16 0.97 -1.00
C SER A 263 -10.56 1.06 -2.48
N VAL A 264 -10.11 2.08 -3.19
CA VAL A 264 -10.51 2.40 -4.57
C VAL A 264 -10.52 1.18 -5.50
N SER A 265 -9.45 0.36 -5.48
CA SER A 265 -9.32 -0.82 -6.35
C SER A 265 -10.32 -1.93 -6.04
N ARG A 266 -10.87 -1.96 -4.83
CA ARG A 266 -11.92 -2.91 -4.41
C ARG A 266 -13.30 -2.34 -4.62
N ASP A 267 -13.50 -1.06 -4.31
CA ASP A 267 -14.81 -0.41 -4.30
C ASP A 267 -15.27 -0.13 -5.75
N GLN A 268 -14.31 0.21 -6.64
CA GLN A 268 -14.55 0.49 -8.06
C GLN A 268 -13.50 -0.18 -8.94
N PRO A 269 -13.45 -1.53 -9.00
CA PRO A 269 -12.37 -2.27 -9.64
C PRO A 269 -12.23 -1.97 -11.14
N GLU A 270 -13.32 -1.82 -11.86
CA GLU A 270 -13.30 -1.54 -13.31
C GLU A 270 -12.74 -0.15 -13.61
N ALA A 271 -13.23 0.88 -12.92
CA ALA A 271 -12.76 2.26 -13.10
C ALA A 271 -11.27 2.37 -12.71
N PHE A 272 -10.87 1.72 -11.62
CA PHE A 272 -9.47 1.64 -11.22
C PHE A 272 -8.61 0.96 -12.29
N ASN A 273 -9.02 -0.21 -12.78
CA ASN A 273 -8.26 -0.99 -13.75
C ASN A 273 -8.05 -0.19 -15.04
N VAL A 274 -9.12 0.41 -15.57
CA VAL A 274 -9.04 1.25 -16.80
C VAL A 274 -8.08 2.42 -16.58
N GLY A 275 -8.27 3.20 -15.51
CA GLY A 275 -7.45 4.40 -15.28
C GLY A 275 -5.97 4.08 -15.04
N ALA A 276 -5.67 3.01 -14.30
CA ALA A 276 -4.30 2.61 -14.02
C ALA A 276 -3.60 1.97 -15.23
N VAL A 277 -4.28 1.08 -15.97
CA VAL A 277 -3.72 0.44 -17.17
C VAL A 277 -3.49 1.48 -18.28
N ASP A 278 -4.44 2.39 -18.51
CA ASP A 278 -4.30 3.44 -19.53
C ASP A 278 -3.14 4.40 -19.19
N PHE A 279 -2.98 4.76 -17.91
CA PHE A 279 -1.84 5.55 -17.47
C PHE A 279 -0.52 4.83 -17.79
N LEU A 280 -0.38 3.58 -17.38
CA LEU A 280 0.85 2.80 -17.54
C LEU A 280 1.19 2.56 -19.02
N ARG A 281 0.21 2.20 -19.84
CA ARG A 281 0.40 1.96 -21.28
C ARG A 281 0.66 3.23 -22.09
N GLY A 282 0.28 4.38 -21.56
CA GLY A 282 0.58 5.68 -22.16
C GLY A 282 2.02 6.16 -21.93
N LEU A 283 2.83 5.43 -21.16
CA LEU A 283 4.22 5.76 -20.91
C LEU A 283 5.15 5.20 -22.00
N ALA A 284 6.33 5.81 -22.13
CA ALA A 284 7.37 5.26 -22.99
C ALA A 284 7.85 3.91 -22.43
N PRO A 285 8.15 2.94 -23.30
CA PRO A 285 8.70 1.65 -22.88
C PRO A 285 9.98 1.80 -22.05
N LEU A 286 10.18 0.83 -21.15
CA LEU A 286 11.46 0.68 -20.43
C LEU A 286 12.51 0.28 -21.46
N GLY A 287 13.53 1.10 -21.65
CA GLY A 287 14.66 0.87 -22.57
C GLY A 287 15.54 -0.31 -22.12
#